data_6122f25347671620eb52b93c2dca1eb3
#
_entry.id   6122f25347671620eb52b93c2dca1eb3
#
_cell.length_a   1.000
_cell.length_b   1.000
_cell.length_c   1.000
_cell.angle_alpha   90.00
_cell.angle_beta   90.00
_cell.angle_gamma   90.00
#
_symmetry.space_group_name_H-M   'P 1'
#
loop_
_entity.id
_entity.type
_entity.pdbx_description
1 polymer ?
#
loop_
_entity_poly.entity_id
_entity_poly.type
_entity_poly.pdbx_seq_one_letter_code
_entity_poly.pdbx_strand_id
1 'polypeptide(L)'
;MRSFLEEYSRVIGLILLVFVIILVFSTPSMILARTITTIDTELSYASDDAMPVRTKMDFGNNEHLQKFPEQLGNWTAYEYNTTGLAERLNADVMLMRAYSHPKYYQPVFFLIMQSNNRSSFHPPIVCYPALGYTIKEEGIAEVPVHNVSWAAGFWRSEEYEREHGLVFNGTIAAKKLIVTKESKEEGKVTERRVVLYFYVKETFASNIVTMVRISALAPRNGSYEGILNRTKEFMGDTVPHLFEVQKEDPILLTVFSSGPAAGKVAIVMLFLVPLAFIFYPSISNRLKKR
;
A
#
# COMPACT_ATOMS: atom_id res chain seq x y z
N MET A 1 -21.50 55.43 4.06
CA MET A 1 -21.53 53.97 3.84
C MET A 1 -20.15 53.39 4.02
N ARG A 2 -19.94 52.51 4.98
CA ARG A 2 -18.70 51.71 5.04
C ARG A 2 -18.66 50.80 3.80
N SER A 3 -17.51 50.68 3.17
CA SER A 3 -17.44 49.74 2.05
C SER A 3 -17.64 48.32 2.55
N PHE A 4 -18.22 47.44 1.76
CA PHE A 4 -18.42 46.00 2.08
C PHE A 4 -17.14 45.38 2.62
N LEU A 5 -15.99 45.74 2.09
CA LEU A 5 -14.69 45.30 2.53
C LEU A 5 -14.30 45.78 3.93
N GLU A 6 -14.74 46.98 4.38
CA GLU A 6 -14.49 47.42 5.77
C GLU A 6 -15.31 46.65 6.78
N GLU A 7 -16.51 46.19 6.42
CA GLU A 7 -17.43 45.49 7.31
C GLU A 7 -17.10 44.01 7.43
N TYR A 8 -16.81 43.33 6.31
CA TYR A 8 -16.67 41.86 6.25
C TYR A 8 -15.22 41.38 6.15
N SER A 9 -14.21 42.25 6.02
CA SER A 9 -12.83 41.86 5.81
C SER A 9 -12.28 40.90 6.87
N ARG A 10 -12.67 41.04 8.16
CA ARG A 10 -12.23 40.12 9.20
C ARG A 10 -12.79 38.73 9.03
N VAL A 11 -14.08 38.62 8.68
CA VAL A 11 -14.74 37.33 8.46
C VAL A 11 -14.14 36.64 7.23
N ILE A 12 -13.99 37.38 6.14
CA ILE A 12 -13.34 36.90 4.90
C ILE A 12 -11.92 36.43 5.20
N GLY A 13 -11.14 37.22 5.93
CA GLY A 13 -9.77 36.89 6.31
C GLY A 13 -9.69 35.63 7.17
N LEU A 14 -10.63 35.43 8.13
CA LEU A 14 -10.68 34.20 8.93
C LEU A 14 -11.03 32.98 8.08
N ILE A 15 -12.02 33.07 7.19
CA ILE A 15 -12.39 31.97 6.29
C ILE A 15 -11.21 31.60 5.39
N LEU A 16 -10.53 32.59 4.80
CA LEU A 16 -9.34 32.38 3.98
C LEU A 16 -8.21 31.75 4.78
N LEU A 17 -7.99 32.18 6.04
CA LEU A 17 -6.95 31.61 6.89
C LEU A 17 -7.22 30.14 7.20
N VAL A 18 -8.46 29.77 7.54
CA VAL A 18 -8.84 28.38 7.75
C VAL A 18 -8.63 27.56 6.49
N PHE A 19 -9.03 28.09 5.33
CA PHE A 19 -8.83 27.42 4.05
C PHE A 19 -7.33 27.20 3.76
N VAL A 20 -6.47 28.20 3.98
CA VAL A 20 -5.01 28.09 3.83
C VAL A 20 -4.41 27.07 4.78
N ILE A 21 -4.86 27.04 6.04
CA ILE A 21 -4.42 26.05 7.02
C ILE A 21 -4.77 24.63 6.52
N ILE A 22 -6.02 24.39 6.13
CA ILE A 22 -6.46 23.09 5.60
C ILE A 22 -5.60 22.71 4.39
N LEU A 23 -5.43 23.61 3.41
CA LEU A 23 -4.67 23.35 2.19
C LEU A 23 -3.20 23.00 2.48
N VAL A 24 -2.55 23.73 3.37
CA VAL A 24 -1.10 23.60 3.62
C VAL A 24 -0.78 22.39 4.51
N PHE A 25 -1.70 22.00 5.40
CA PHE A 25 -1.56 20.81 6.23
C PHE A 25 -2.16 19.55 5.60
N SER A 26 -2.86 19.67 4.46
CA SER A 26 -3.31 18.52 3.69
C SER A 26 -2.20 17.89 2.89
N THR A 27 -2.36 16.60 2.55
CA THR A 27 -1.45 15.91 1.61
C THR A 27 -1.84 16.23 0.16
N PRO A 28 -0.90 16.14 -0.80
CA PRO A 28 -1.20 16.36 -2.22
C PRO A 28 -2.32 15.47 -2.76
N SER A 29 -2.40 14.23 -2.32
CA SER A 29 -3.46 13.29 -2.72
C SER A 29 -4.85 13.72 -2.27
N MET A 30 -4.98 14.26 -1.05
CA MET A 30 -6.25 14.78 -0.56
C MET A 30 -6.76 15.96 -1.42
N ILE A 31 -5.85 16.83 -1.87
CA ILE A 31 -6.21 18.02 -2.66
C ILE A 31 -6.50 17.66 -4.11
N LEU A 32 -5.67 16.80 -4.70
CA LEU A 32 -5.76 16.44 -6.12
C LEU A 32 -6.72 15.28 -6.38
N ALA A 33 -7.38 14.75 -5.33
CA ALA A 33 -8.21 13.55 -5.40
C ALA A 33 -7.54 12.40 -6.19
N ARG A 34 -6.20 12.29 -6.05
CA ARG A 34 -5.44 11.23 -6.71
C ARG A 34 -5.76 9.89 -6.08
N THR A 35 -5.93 8.91 -6.94
CA THR A 35 -6.01 7.51 -6.56
C THR A 35 -4.70 7.08 -5.95
N ILE A 36 -4.72 6.70 -4.67
CA ILE A 36 -3.56 6.14 -4.00
C ILE A 36 -3.72 4.64 -4.02
N THR A 37 -2.70 3.95 -4.50
CA THR A 37 -2.60 2.51 -4.35
C THR A 37 -2.09 2.19 -2.95
N THR A 38 -2.74 1.27 -2.26
CA THR A 38 -2.34 0.82 -0.92
C THR A 38 -2.15 -0.69 -0.87
N ILE A 39 -1.15 -1.14 -0.11
CA ILE A 39 -1.08 -2.50 0.41
C ILE A 39 -1.92 -2.53 1.68
N ASP A 40 -2.83 -3.51 1.82
CA ASP A 40 -3.73 -3.59 2.97
C ASP A 40 -4.04 -5.05 3.31
N THR A 41 -4.26 -5.34 4.57
CA THR A 41 -4.67 -6.66 5.06
C THR A 41 -6.16 -6.91 4.92
N GLU A 42 -6.97 -5.85 4.76
CA GLU A 42 -8.42 -5.92 4.66
C GLU A 42 -8.92 -5.57 3.26
N LEU A 43 -9.89 -6.34 2.78
CA LEU A 43 -10.45 -6.15 1.45
C LEU A 43 -11.46 -5.01 1.41
N SER A 44 -12.36 -4.91 2.39
CA SER A 44 -13.57 -4.10 2.30
C SER A 44 -13.41 -2.66 2.81
N TYR A 45 -12.43 -2.40 3.65
CA TYR A 45 -12.16 -1.10 4.26
C TYR A 45 -10.65 -0.83 4.34
N ALA A 46 -10.23 0.39 4.69
CA ALA A 46 -8.84 0.65 5.01
C ALA A 46 -8.55 0.18 6.43
N SER A 47 -7.54 -0.65 6.60
CA SER A 47 -7.04 -0.96 7.93
C SER A 47 -6.05 0.11 8.40
N ASP A 48 -5.76 0.11 9.69
CA ASP A 48 -4.71 0.97 10.26
C ASP A 48 -3.31 0.57 9.75
N ASP A 49 -3.18 -0.65 9.21
CA ASP A 49 -1.95 -1.19 8.64
C ASP A 49 -1.77 -0.87 7.15
N ALA A 50 -2.69 -0.12 6.55
CA ALA A 50 -2.66 0.22 5.13
C ALA A 50 -1.43 1.09 4.80
N MET A 51 -0.61 0.63 3.85
CA MET A 51 0.61 1.32 3.43
C MET A 51 0.45 1.88 2.02
N PRO A 52 0.61 3.19 1.81
CA PRO A 52 0.62 3.78 0.48
C PRO A 52 1.84 3.32 -0.33
N VAL A 53 1.58 2.91 -1.58
CA VAL A 53 2.61 2.43 -2.51
C VAL A 53 2.33 2.89 -3.93
N ARG A 54 3.36 2.84 -4.77
CA ARG A 54 3.25 2.87 -6.23
C ARG A 54 3.63 1.49 -6.76
N THR A 55 2.82 0.94 -7.68
CA THR A 55 3.12 -0.34 -8.31
C THR A 55 4.21 -0.19 -9.37
N LYS A 56 5.17 -1.12 -9.37
CA LYS A 56 6.20 -1.24 -10.42
C LYS A 56 5.74 -2.09 -11.60
N MET A 57 4.64 -2.84 -11.40
CA MET A 57 4.08 -3.74 -12.39
C MET A 57 2.63 -3.38 -12.66
N ASP A 58 2.20 -3.60 -13.90
CA ASP A 58 0.78 -3.55 -14.26
C ASP A 58 0.16 -4.92 -13.96
N PHE A 59 -0.58 -4.98 -12.85
CA PHE A 59 -1.26 -6.21 -12.40
C PHE A 59 -2.45 -6.58 -13.29
N GLY A 60 -2.97 -5.66 -14.09
CA GLY A 60 -4.05 -5.89 -15.04
C GLY A 60 -3.59 -6.48 -16.37
N ASN A 61 -2.28 -6.54 -16.59
CA ASN A 61 -1.69 -7.04 -17.82
C ASN A 61 -0.96 -8.37 -17.58
N ASN A 62 -1.50 -9.45 -18.17
CA ASN A 62 -0.93 -10.78 -17.97
C ASN A 62 0.51 -10.90 -18.50
N GLU A 63 0.82 -10.34 -19.67
CA GLU A 63 2.17 -10.40 -20.24
C GLU A 63 3.18 -9.65 -19.34
N HIS A 64 2.75 -8.54 -18.74
CA HIS A 64 3.59 -7.78 -17.83
C HIS A 64 3.80 -8.54 -16.53
N LEU A 65 2.76 -9.18 -16.02
CA LEU A 65 2.83 -9.96 -14.78
C LEU A 65 3.73 -11.20 -14.93
N GLN A 66 3.71 -11.85 -16.12
CA GLN A 66 4.61 -12.98 -16.40
C GLN A 66 6.10 -12.60 -16.43
N LYS A 67 6.45 -11.31 -16.58
CA LYS A 67 7.83 -10.80 -16.49
C LYS A 67 8.35 -10.67 -15.06
N PHE A 68 7.53 -10.97 -14.05
CA PHE A 68 7.99 -11.01 -12.68
C PHE A 68 9.23 -11.92 -12.57
N PRO A 69 10.29 -11.53 -11.82
CA PRO A 69 11.56 -12.24 -11.84
C PRO A 69 11.43 -13.72 -11.47
N GLU A 70 12.09 -14.58 -12.23
CA GLU A 70 12.23 -16.01 -11.92
C GLU A 70 13.33 -16.27 -10.90
N GLN A 71 14.28 -15.33 -10.78
CA GLN A 71 15.34 -15.36 -9.79
C GLN A 71 15.20 -14.17 -8.84
N LEU A 72 15.00 -14.44 -7.53
CA LEU A 72 14.93 -13.46 -6.47
C LEU A 72 15.99 -13.78 -5.42
N GLY A 73 17.15 -13.13 -5.51
CA GLY A 73 18.28 -13.50 -4.66
C GLY A 73 18.62 -14.98 -4.80
N ASN A 74 18.47 -15.75 -3.74
CA ASN A 74 18.70 -17.21 -3.74
C ASN A 74 17.45 -18.05 -4.05
N TRP A 75 16.31 -17.40 -4.33
CA TRP A 75 15.08 -18.07 -4.72
C TRP A 75 15.03 -18.27 -6.23
N THR A 76 14.72 -19.48 -6.68
CA THR A 76 14.58 -19.83 -8.09
C THR A 76 13.18 -20.35 -8.37
N ALA A 77 12.51 -19.78 -9.37
CA ALA A 77 11.15 -20.16 -9.77
C ALA A 77 11.13 -21.49 -10.53
N TYR A 78 10.04 -22.21 -10.35
CA TYR A 78 9.63 -23.33 -11.18
C TYR A 78 8.25 -23.04 -11.77
N GLU A 79 8.08 -23.47 -13.02
CA GLU A 79 6.75 -23.47 -13.61
C GLU A 79 5.83 -24.38 -12.80
N TYR A 80 4.61 -23.92 -12.58
CA TYR A 80 3.56 -24.67 -11.93
C TYR A 80 2.35 -24.73 -12.85
N ASN A 81 1.80 -25.94 -13.08
CA ASN A 81 0.63 -26.10 -13.92
C ASN A 81 -0.59 -25.44 -13.28
N THR A 82 -1.03 -24.35 -13.86
CA THR A 82 -2.15 -23.51 -13.38
C THR A 82 -3.40 -23.64 -14.27
N THR A 83 -3.42 -24.61 -15.19
CA THR A 83 -4.54 -24.79 -16.13
C THR A 83 -5.88 -24.87 -15.40
N GLY A 84 -6.82 -24.00 -15.76
CA GLY A 84 -8.15 -23.89 -15.17
C GLY A 84 -8.18 -23.34 -13.72
N LEU A 85 -7.04 -22.92 -13.15
CA LEU A 85 -7.01 -22.35 -11.81
C LEU A 85 -7.54 -20.92 -11.80
N ALA A 86 -7.21 -20.12 -12.81
CA ALA A 86 -7.68 -18.74 -12.94
C ALA A 86 -9.21 -18.69 -12.97
N GLU A 87 -9.84 -19.54 -13.76
CA GLU A 87 -11.30 -19.66 -13.85
C GLU A 87 -11.93 -20.04 -12.51
N ARG A 88 -11.34 -21.03 -11.81
CA ARG A 88 -11.84 -21.45 -10.50
C ARG A 88 -11.70 -20.39 -9.41
N LEU A 89 -10.70 -19.52 -9.52
CA LEU A 89 -10.48 -18.41 -8.60
C LEU A 89 -11.18 -17.13 -9.05
N ASN A 90 -11.86 -17.14 -10.21
CA ASN A 90 -12.47 -15.98 -10.83
C ASN A 90 -11.47 -14.81 -10.97
N ALA A 91 -10.28 -15.15 -11.46
CA ALA A 91 -9.20 -14.20 -11.68
C ALA A 91 -9.13 -13.83 -13.17
N ASP A 92 -9.12 -12.53 -13.47
CA ASP A 92 -8.93 -12.01 -14.82
C ASP A 92 -7.47 -12.11 -15.25
N VAL A 93 -6.57 -11.87 -14.30
CA VAL A 93 -5.11 -11.99 -14.49
C VAL A 93 -4.53 -12.79 -13.33
N MET A 94 -3.59 -13.70 -13.62
CA MET A 94 -2.98 -14.52 -12.59
C MET A 94 -1.55 -14.91 -12.94
N LEU A 95 -0.65 -14.78 -11.95
CA LEU A 95 0.66 -15.42 -11.94
C LEU A 95 0.73 -16.38 -10.76
N MET A 96 1.09 -17.64 -11.02
CA MET A 96 1.39 -18.60 -9.96
C MET A 96 2.70 -19.32 -10.25
N ARG A 97 3.63 -19.26 -9.31
CA ARG A 97 4.94 -19.92 -9.38
C ARG A 97 5.29 -20.57 -8.05
N ALA A 98 6.08 -21.63 -8.12
CA ALA A 98 6.74 -22.19 -6.95
C ALA A 98 8.21 -21.74 -6.95
N TYR A 99 8.68 -21.25 -5.80
CA TYR A 99 10.08 -20.82 -5.63
C TYR A 99 10.79 -21.73 -4.65
N SER A 100 11.95 -22.26 -5.05
CA SER A 100 12.84 -23.01 -4.17
C SER A 100 14.02 -22.15 -3.73
N HIS A 101 14.58 -22.53 -2.60
CA HIS A 101 15.78 -21.91 -2.05
C HIS A 101 16.74 -23.02 -1.59
N PRO A 102 18.05 -22.93 -1.84
CA PRO A 102 19.01 -24.00 -1.52
C PRO A 102 19.01 -24.41 -0.04
N LYS A 103 18.67 -23.49 0.85
CA LYS A 103 18.61 -23.72 2.30
C LYS A 103 17.39 -24.53 2.74
N TYR A 104 16.34 -24.60 1.90
CA TYR A 104 15.05 -25.16 2.30
C TYR A 104 14.64 -26.32 1.39
N TYR A 105 14.17 -27.41 2.01
CA TYR A 105 13.74 -28.60 1.27
C TYR A 105 12.46 -28.39 0.46
N GLN A 106 11.51 -27.60 0.99
CA GLN A 106 10.21 -27.39 0.34
C GLN A 106 10.12 -26.00 -0.27
N PRO A 107 9.48 -25.86 -1.43
CA PRO A 107 9.25 -24.56 -2.05
C PRO A 107 8.21 -23.72 -1.30
N VAL A 108 8.19 -22.44 -1.61
CA VAL A 108 7.08 -21.52 -1.33
C VAL A 108 6.27 -21.33 -2.61
N PHE A 109 4.96 -21.19 -2.46
CA PHE A 109 4.03 -20.95 -3.57
C PHE A 109 3.65 -19.48 -3.58
N PHE A 110 3.99 -18.81 -4.64
CA PHE A 110 3.71 -17.40 -4.89
C PHE A 110 2.53 -17.27 -5.85
N LEU A 111 1.56 -16.45 -5.50
CA LEU A 111 0.40 -16.15 -6.31
C LEU A 111 0.17 -14.65 -6.31
N ILE A 112 0.09 -14.06 -7.50
CA ILE A 112 -0.56 -12.76 -7.73
C ILE A 112 -1.80 -13.03 -8.54
N MET A 113 -2.92 -12.48 -8.13
CA MET A 113 -4.17 -12.53 -8.90
C MET A 113 -4.90 -11.21 -8.84
N GLN A 114 -5.48 -10.82 -9.96
CA GLN A 114 -6.36 -9.66 -10.06
C GLN A 114 -7.74 -10.08 -10.54
N SER A 115 -8.76 -9.50 -9.94
CA SER A 115 -10.13 -9.58 -10.42
C SER A 115 -10.71 -8.19 -10.59
N ASN A 116 -11.42 -7.98 -11.69
CA ASN A 116 -12.17 -6.76 -11.98
C ASN A 116 -13.55 -6.75 -11.30
N ASN A 117 -13.89 -7.81 -10.59
CA ASN A 117 -15.13 -7.95 -9.85
C ASN A 117 -14.86 -8.30 -8.37
N ARG A 118 -14.80 -7.28 -7.54
CA ARG A 118 -14.55 -7.40 -6.10
C ARG A 118 -15.59 -8.27 -5.39
N SER A 119 -16.84 -8.28 -5.83
CA SER A 119 -17.91 -9.03 -5.17
C SER A 119 -17.80 -10.54 -5.41
N SER A 120 -17.18 -10.97 -6.51
CA SER A 120 -16.93 -12.36 -6.82
C SER A 120 -15.51 -12.84 -6.46
N PHE A 121 -14.68 -11.93 -5.93
CA PHE A 121 -13.34 -12.25 -5.48
C PHE A 121 -13.37 -13.17 -4.25
N HIS A 122 -12.64 -14.27 -4.31
CA HIS A 122 -12.59 -15.26 -3.24
C HIS A 122 -11.29 -15.14 -2.43
N PRO A 123 -11.31 -14.42 -1.30
CA PRO A 123 -10.13 -14.32 -0.43
C PRO A 123 -9.75 -15.69 0.18
N PRO A 124 -8.50 -15.90 0.61
CA PRO A 124 -8.04 -17.15 1.20
C PRO A 124 -8.89 -17.64 2.37
N ILE A 125 -9.41 -16.73 3.19
CA ILE A 125 -10.29 -17.05 4.32
C ILE A 125 -11.60 -17.73 3.87
N VAL A 126 -12.04 -17.52 2.64
CA VAL A 126 -13.21 -18.18 2.04
C VAL A 126 -12.79 -19.41 1.22
N CYS A 127 -11.71 -19.28 0.44
CA CYS A 127 -11.26 -20.33 -0.46
C CYS A 127 -10.77 -21.59 0.26
N TYR A 128 -9.99 -21.45 1.33
CA TYR A 128 -9.44 -22.61 2.04
C TYR A 128 -10.53 -23.48 2.66
N PRO A 129 -11.54 -22.94 3.37
CA PRO A 129 -12.68 -23.75 3.85
C PRO A 129 -13.43 -24.45 2.70
N ALA A 130 -13.66 -23.77 1.59
CA ALA A 130 -14.32 -24.37 0.41
C ALA A 130 -13.52 -25.55 -0.19
N LEU A 131 -12.19 -25.55 -0.03
CA LEU A 131 -11.30 -26.64 -0.44
C LEU A 131 -11.17 -27.75 0.63
N GLY A 132 -11.94 -27.67 1.73
CA GLY A 132 -11.96 -28.64 2.80
C GLY A 132 -10.84 -28.47 3.84
N TYR A 133 -10.27 -27.27 3.94
CA TYR A 133 -9.36 -26.92 5.02
C TYR A 133 -10.11 -26.29 6.19
N THR A 134 -9.61 -26.53 7.39
CA THR A 134 -10.00 -25.80 8.60
C THR A 134 -8.98 -24.71 8.90
N ILE A 135 -9.43 -23.49 9.12
CA ILE A 135 -8.58 -22.41 9.60
C ILE A 135 -8.35 -22.63 11.10
N LYS A 136 -7.10 -22.90 11.49
CA LYS A 136 -6.71 -23.12 12.89
C LYS A 136 -6.26 -21.81 13.56
N GLU A 137 -5.71 -20.89 12.78
CA GLU A 137 -5.25 -19.61 13.28
C GLU A 137 -5.41 -18.55 12.20
N GLU A 138 -5.85 -17.36 12.59
CA GLU A 138 -5.94 -16.15 11.79
C GLU A 138 -5.31 -15.00 12.56
N GLY A 139 -4.63 -14.09 11.86
CA GLY A 139 -4.04 -12.91 12.46
C GLY A 139 -3.30 -12.06 11.43
N ILE A 140 -2.57 -11.07 11.92
CA ILE A 140 -1.67 -10.22 11.13
C ILE A 140 -0.24 -10.64 11.43
N ALA A 141 0.59 -10.66 10.41
CA ALA A 141 2.01 -10.89 10.50
C ALA A 141 2.76 -9.68 9.97
N GLU A 142 3.70 -9.16 10.75
CA GLU A 142 4.66 -8.18 10.27
C GLU A 142 5.72 -8.87 9.42
N VAL A 143 5.89 -8.38 8.20
CA VAL A 143 6.84 -8.89 7.21
C VAL A 143 7.96 -7.87 7.04
N PRO A 144 9.20 -8.19 7.46
CA PRO A 144 10.33 -7.31 7.22
C PRO A 144 10.57 -7.13 5.72
N VAL A 145 10.79 -5.89 5.30
CA VAL A 145 11.11 -5.53 3.92
C VAL A 145 12.34 -4.65 3.89
N HIS A 146 13.20 -4.87 2.90
CA HIS A 146 14.47 -4.18 2.77
C HIS A 146 14.67 -3.66 1.34
N ASN A 147 15.42 -2.56 1.22
CA ASN A 147 15.83 -2.00 -0.07
C ASN A 147 14.66 -1.65 -1.00
N VAL A 148 13.49 -1.28 -0.44
CA VAL A 148 12.36 -0.83 -1.25
C VAL A 148 12.59 0.62 -1.65
N SER A 149 12.53 0.93 -2.94
CA SER A 149 12.65 2.31 -3.43
C SER A 149 11.47 3.15 -2.92
N TRP A 150 11.75 4.43 -2.68
CA TRP A 150 10.68 5.41 -2.48
C TRP A 150 10.09 5.81 -3.83
N ALA A 151 8.78 5.93 -3.89
CA ALA A 151 8.12 6.52 -5.05
C ALA A 151 8.51 8.00 -5.15
N ALA A 152 8.87 8.47 -6.34
CA ALA A 152 9.20 9.88 -6.57
C ALA A 152 8.06 10.77 -6.05
N GLY A 153 8.37 11.66 -5.12
CA GLY A 153 7.42 12.62 -4.59
C GLY A 153 7.14 13.73 -5.61
N PHE A 154 6.06 14.49 -5.37
CA PHE A 154 5.66 15.60 -6.26
C PHE A 154 6.79 16.64 -6.50
N TRP A 155 7.74 16.76 -5.56
CA TRP A 155 8.85 17.71 -5.58
C TRP A 155 10.24 17.09 -5.58
N ARG A 156 10.35 15.76 -5.51
CA ARG A 156 11.62 15.03 -5.57
C ARG A 156 11.73 14.33 -6.92
N SER A 157 12.82 14.55 -7.64
CA SER A 157 13.10 13.77 -8.84
C SER A 157 13.59 12.38 -8.44
N GLU A 158 13.32 11.39 -9.29
CA GLU A 158 13.86 10.02 -9.13
C GLU A 158 15.41 10.04 -9.07
N GLU A 159 16.03 11.03 -9.71
CA GLU A 159 17.46 11.24 -9.73
C GLU A 159 18.00 11.62 -8.35
N TYR A 160 17.31 12.52 -7.65
CA TYR A 160 17.68 12.92 -6.28
C TYR A 160 17.63 11.76 -5.31
N GLU A 161 16.61 10.93 -5.37
CA GLU A 161 16.44 9.77 -4.47
C GLU A 161 17.48 8.68 -4.76
N ARG A 162 17.82 8.49 -6.05
CA ARG A 162 18.85 7.55 -6.49
C ARG A 162 20.25 7.98 -6.06
N GLU A 163 20.57 9.27 -6.17
CA GLU A 163 21.86 9.84 -5.76
C GLU A 163 22.07 9.80 -4.25
N HIS A 164 21.01 9.93 -3.45
CA HIS A 164 21.07 9.94 -1.99
C HIS A 164 20.84 8.57 -1.35
N GLY A 165 20.65 7.52 -2.16
CA GLY A 165 20.53 6.12 -1.70
C GLY A 165 19.40 5.90 -0.70
N LEU A 166 18.34 6.68 -0.78
CA LEU A 166 17.20 6.60 0.13
C LEU A 166 16.36 5.37 -0.21
N VAL A 167 16.43 4.36 0.63
CA VAL A 167 15.61 3.15 0.55
C VAL A 167 14.77 3.01 1.81
N PHE A 168 13.60 2.42 1.65
CA PHE A 168 12.77 2.05 2.77
C PHE A 168 13.22 0.68 3.31
N ASN A 169 13.51 0.65 4.60
CA ASN A 169 13.71 -0.56 5.39
C ASN A 169 12.72 -0.51 6.54
N GLY A 170 11.82 -1.48 6.61
CA GLY A 170 10.74 -1.47 7.61
C GLY A 170 9.95 -2.75 7.58
N THR A 171 8.66 -2.66 7.90
CA THR A 171 7.73 -3.79 7.87
C THR A 171 6.49 -3.43 7.06
N ILE A 172 5.88 -4.44 6.44
CA ILE A 172 4.52 -4.39 5.92
C ILE A 172 3.65 -5.38 6.68
N ALA A 173 2.37 -5.10 6.79
CA ALA A 173 1.41 -6.03 7.35
C ALA A 173 0.91 -7.02 6.29
N ALA A 174 0.79 -8.28 6.68
CA ALA A 174 0.17 -9.32 5.86
C ALA A 174 -0.81 -10.13 6.71
N LYS A 175 -1.95 -10.49 6.13
CA LYS A 175 -2.89 -11.42 6.77
C LYS A 175 -2.23 -12.80 6.84
N LYS A 176 -2.27 -13.43 8.02
CA LYS A 176 -1.73 -14.76 8.29
C LYS A 176 -2.86 -15.74 8.50
N LEU A 177 -2.81 -16.90 7.84
CA LEU A 177 -3.65 -18.05 8.13
C LEU A 177 -2.80 -19.29 8.32
N ILE A 178 -3.14 -20.09 9.33
CA ILE A 178 -2.68 -21.47 9.49
C ILE A 178 -3.87 -22.36 9.20
N VAL A 179 -3.76 -23.14 8.12
CA VAL A 179 -4.85 -24.01 7.67
C VAL A 179 -4.43 -25.48 7.69
N THR A 180 -5.36 -26.35 8.05
CA THR A 180 -5.14 -27.80 8.09
C THR A 180 -6.21 -28.52 7.30
N LYS A 181 -5.82 -29.59 6.64
CA LYS A 181 -6.74 -30.55 6.02
C LYS A 181 -6.66 -31.86 6.78
N GLU A 182 -7.81 -32.43 7.11
CA GLU A 182 -7.91 -33.68 7.87
C GLU A 182 -8.48 -34.79 6.98
N SER A 183 -8.04 -36.03 7.20
CA SER A 183 -8.66 -37.21 6.58
C SER A 183 -10.07 -37.42 7.15
N LYS A 184 -11.04 -37.63 6.28
CA LYS A 184 -12.42 -37.91 6.70
C LYS A 184 -12.57 -39.22 7.51
N GLU A 185 -11.69 -40.19 7.25
CA GLU A 185 -11.77 -41.52 7.85
C GLU A 185 -11.02 -41.63 9.17
N GLU A 186 -9.88 -40.97 9.29
CA GLU A 186 -8.98 -41.11 10.45
C GLU A 186 -8.94 -39.87 11.36
N GLY A 187 -9.53 -38.74 10.96
CA GLY A 187 -9.43 -37.48 11.71
C GLY A 187 -8.00 -36.92 11.84
N LYS A 188 -7.05 -37.53 11.11
CA LYS A 188 -5.65 -37.12 11.16
C LYS A 188 -5.40 -35.96 10.20
N VAL A 189 -4.54 -35.03 10.61
CA VAL A 189 -4.07 -33.93 9.74
C VAL A 189 -3.25 -34.52 8.60
N THR A 190 -3.75 -34.40 7.38
CA THR A 190 -3.07 -34.83 6.15
C THR A 190 -2.19 -33.73 5.57
N GLU A 191 -2.58 -32.48 5.73
CA GLU A 191 -1.85 -31.32 5.24
C GLU A 191 -2.00 -30.13 6.19
N ARG A 192 -0.94 -29.37 6.36
CA ARG A 192 -0.93 -28.07 7.07
C ARG A 192 -0.20 -27.05 6.22
N ARG A 193 -0.75 -25.84 6.12
CA ARG A 193 -0.13 -24.73 5.38
C ARG A 193 -0.06 -23.49 6.23
N VAL A 194 1.02 -22.72 6.02
CA VAL A 194 1.12 -21.32 6.39
C VAL A 194 0.79 -20.50 5.14
N VAL A 195 -0.07 -19.50 5.30
CA VAL A 195 -0.52 -18.61 4.23
C VAL A 195 -0.36 -17.18 4.69
N LEU A 196 0.36 -16.37 3.93
CA LEU A 196 0.46 -14.93 4.08
C LEU A 196 -0.11 -14.26 2.83
N TYR A 197 -0.89 -13.21 3.00
CA TYR A 197 -1.42 -12.46 1.87
C TYR A 197 -1.75 -11.02 2.27
N PHE A 198 -1.77 -10.14 1.26
CA PHE A 198 -2.27 -8.79 1.35
C PHE A 198 -2.99 -8.43 0.06
N TYR A 199 -3.78 -7.38 0.12
CA TYR A 199 -4.47 -6.81 -1.04
C TYR A 199 -3.75 -5.56 -1.52
N VAL A 200 -3.79 -5.34 -2.84
CA VAL A 200 -3.39 -4.09 -3.47
C VAL A 200 -4.64 -3.43 -3.98
N LYS A 201 -4.93 -2.26 -3.46
CA LYS A 201 -6.17 -1.49 -3.73
C LYS A 201 -5.82 -0.13 -4.28
N GLU A 202 -6.44 0.27 -5.38
CA GLU A 202 -6.24 1.61 -5.96
C GLU A 202 -7.12 2.66 -5.27
N THR A 203 -8.38 2.35 -5.03
CA THR A 203 -9.34 3.15 -4.26
C THR A 203 -10.39 2.24 -3.66
N PHE A 204 -11.13 2.75 -2.65
CA PHE A 204 -12.27 2.03 -2.09
C PHE A 204 -13.44 1.88 -3.06
N ALA A 205 -13.56 2.77 -4.03
CA ALA A 205 -14.61 2.75 -5.05
C ALA A 205 -14.27 1.85 -6.24
N SER A 206 -13.02 1.38 -6.37
CA SER A 206 -12.62 0.49 -7.45
C SER A 206 -13.19 -0.93 -7.23
N ASN A 207 -13.76 -1.49 -8.28
CA ASN A 207 -14.13 -2.91 -8.30
C ASN A 207 -12.92 -3.83 -8.53
N ILE A 208 -11.77 -3.25 -8.89
CA ILE A 208 -10.52 -3.98 -9.12
C ILE A 208 -9.88 -4.31 -7.79
N VAL A 209 -9.52 -5.57 -7.64
CA VAL A 209 -8.79 -6.07 -6.47
C VAL A 209 -7.64 -6.93 -6.95
N THR A 210 -6.44 -6.64 -6.46
CA THR A 210 -5.28 -7.51 -6.62
C THR A 210 -4.91 -8.12 -5.27
N MET A 211 -4.55 -9.39 -5.26
CA MET A 211 -4.03 -10.08 -4.07
C MET A 211 -2.65 -10.64 -4.38
N VAL A 212 -1.73 -10.42 -3.46
CA VAL A 212 -0.43 -11.10 -3.41
C VAL A 212 -0.48 -12.10 -2.27
N ARG A 213 -0.23 -13.38 -2.57
CA ARG A 213 -0.29 -14.47 -1.60
C ARG A 213 0.95 -15.34 -1.68
N ILE A 214 1.49 -15.67 -0.52
CA ILE A 214 2.54 -16.66 -0.37
C ILE A 214 2.04 -17.77 0.55
N SER A 215 2.28 -19.00 0.17
CA SER A 215 1.93 -20.14 1.01
C SER A 215 3.01 -21.22 0.97
N ALA A 216 3.17 -21.95 2.08
CA ALA A 216 4.10 -23.05 2.15
C ALA A 216 3.51 -24.20 2.99
N LEU A 217 3.92 -25.43 2.67
CA LEU A 217 3.58 -26.59 3.47
C LEU A 217 4.32 -26.53 4.82
N ALA A 218 3.62 -26.84 5.89
CA ALA A 218 4.16 -26.91 7.24
C ALA A 218 4.14 -28.34 7.76
N PRO A 219 4.97 -28.69 8.75
CA PRO A 219 4.88 -29.97 9.44
C PRO A 219 3.46 -30.20 9.95
N ARG A 220 2.95 -31.41 9.77
CA ARG A 220 1.59 -31.77 10.20
C ARG A 220 1.43 -31.59 11.71
N ASN A 221 2.50 -31.87 12.47
CA ASN A 221 2.58 -31.73 13.91
C ASN A 221 3.75 -30.85 14.31
N GLY A 222 3.71 -30.28 15.51
CA GLY A 222 4.77 -29.40 16.03
C GLY A 222 4.69 -27.95 15.54
N SER A 223 5.81 -27.24 15.66
CA SER A 223 5.88 -25.81 15.34
C SER A 223 5.87 -25.55 13.83
N TYR A 224 5.21 -24.50 13.41
CA TYR A 224 5.21 -23.97 12.04
C TYR A 224 6.04 -22.69 11.91
N GLU A 225 6.64 -22.20 12.98
CA GLU A 225 7.33 -20.90 13.01
C GLU A 225 8.47 -20.81 11.98
N GLY A 226 9.23 -21.89 11.77
CA GLY A 226 10.27 -21.92 10.76
C GLY A 226 9.72 -21.73 9.33
N ILE A 227 8.51 -22.23 9.07
CA ILE A 227 7.83 -22.05 7.78
C ILE A 227 7.25 -20.64 7.69
N LEU A 228 6.68 -20.10 8.77
CA LEU A 228 6.20 -18.73 8.82
C LEU A 228 7.34 -17.73 8.55
N ASN A 229 8.50 -17.91 9.18
CA ASN A 229 9.66 -17.05 8.94
C ASN A 229 10.14 -17.13 7.50
N ARG A 230 10.16 -18.32 6.89
CA ARG A 230 10.48 -18.51 5.47
C ARG A 230 9.49 -17.80 4.55
N THR A 231 8.19 -17.90 4.84
CA THR A 231 7.17 -17.22 4.02
C THR A 231 7.26 -15.70 4.17
N LYS A 232 7.61 -15.19 5.36
CA LYS A 232 7.90 -13.76 5.59
C LYS A 232 9.14 -13.30 4.81
N GLU A 233 10.25 -14.06 4.89
CA GLU A 233 11.48 -13.78 4.15
C GLU A 233 11.20 -13.65 2.66
N PHE A 234 10.56 -14.65 2.07
CA PHE A 234 10.23 -14.62 0.64
C PHE A 234 9.26 -13.46 0.28
N MET A 235 8.24 -13.21 1.11
CA MET A 235 7.34 -12.07 0.89
C MET A 235 8.10 -10.74 0.91
N GLY A 236 9.01 -10.57 1.88
CA GLY A 236 9.87 -9.38 1.97
C GLY A 236 10.73 -9.18 0.73
N ASP A 237 11.30 -10.27 0.19
CA ASP A 237 12.11 -10.24 -1.03
C ASP A 237 11.30 -9.92 -2.30
N THR A 238 9.99 -10.20 -2.32
CA THR A 238 9.13 -9.87 -3.47
C THR A 238 8.74 -8.40 -3.52
N VAL A 239 8.58 -7.74 -2.37
CA VAL A 239 8.06 -6.37 -2.26
C VAL A 239 8.85 -5.34 -3.07
N PRO A 240 10.21 -5.31 -3.05
CA PRO A 240 11.00 -4.36 -3.84
C PRO A 240 10.80 -4.48 -5.36
N HIS A 241 10.35 -5.63 -5.84
CA HIS A 241 10.08 -5.89 -7.25
C HIS A 241 8.65 -5.49 -7.66
N LEU A 242 7.73 -5.43 -6.70
CA LEU A 242 6.33 -5.12 -6.93
C LEU A 242 6.00 -3.65 -6.69
N PHE A 243 6.68 -3.01 -5.73
CA PHE A 243 6.27 -1.72 -5.19
C PHE A 243 7.42 -0.77 -4.94
N GLU A 244 7.06 0.51 -4.94
CA GLU A 244 7.80 1.59 -4.31
C GLU A 244 6.95 2.14 -3.18
N VAL A 245 7.55 2.43 -2.03
CA VAL A 245 6.82 3.01 -0.89
C VAL A 245 6.52 4.47 -1.18
N GLN A 246 5.28 4.87 -1.00
CA GLN A 246 4.85 6.25 -1.18
C GLN A 246 4.76 6.93 0.18
N LYS A 247 5.51 8.02 0.36
CA LYS A 247 5.38 8.88 1.53
C LYS A 247 4.60 10.12 1.15
N GLU A 248 3.49 10.35 1.82
CA GLU A 248 2.70 11.55 1.68
C GLU A 248 2.91 12.46 2.89
N ASP A 249 3.85 13.37 2.75
CA ASP A 249 4.00 14.45 3.72
C ASP A 249 3.02 15.60 3.38
N PRO A 250 2.51 16.33 4.41
CA PRO A 250 1.77 17.55 4.18
C PRO A 250 2.54 18.52 3.28
N ILE A 251 1.81 19.30 2.47
CA ILE A 251 2.42 20.25 1.52
C ILE A 251 3.43 21.17 2.21
N LEU A 252 3.12 21.62 3.42
CA LEU A 252 4.03 22.44 4.22
C LEU A 252 5.38 21.75 4.41
N LEU A 253 5.39 20.53 4.92
CA LEU A 253 6.62 19.77 5.16
C LEU A 253 7.38 19.52 3.86
N THR A 254 6.68 19.10 2.81
CA THR A 254 7.28 18.82 1.51
C THR A 254 7.97 20.05 0.93
N VAL A 255 7.31 21.22 0.97
CA VAL A 255 7.89 22.45 0.40
C VAL A 255 9.05 22.97 1.25
N PHE A 256 8.98 22.88 2.58
CA PHE A 256 10.06 23.38 3.46
C PHE A 256 11.27 22.45 3.50
N SER A 257 11.08 21.12 3.41
CA SER A 257 12.18 20.13 3.46
C SER A 257 12.95 20.04 2.13
N SER A 258 12.26 19.97 1.00
CA SER A 258 12.86 19.67 -0.30
C SER A 258 12.41 20.57 -1.44
N GLY A 259 11.47 21.51 -1.18
CA GLY A 259 10.93 22.39 -2.20
C GLY A 259 11.87 23.55 -2.56
N PRO A 260 11.70 24.11 -3.76
CA PRO A 260 12.46 25.28 -4.22
C PRO A 260 12.16 26.52 -3.37
N ALA A 261 13.11 27.45 -3.30
CA ALA A 261 12.95 28.70 -2.55
C ALA A 261 11.66 29.47 -2.89
N ALA A 262 11.27 29.46 -4.17
CA ALA A 262 10.03 30.07 -4.65
C ALA A 262 8.77 29.45 -3.98
N GLY A 263 8.74 28.14 -3.75
CA GLY A 263 7.65 27.46 -3.06
C GLY A 263 7.53 27.89 -1.60
N LYS A 264 8.66 28.04 -0.90
CA LYS A 264 8.70 28.55 0.49
C LYS A 264 8.15 29.96 0.58
N VAL A 265 8.55 30.83 -0.34
CA VAL A 265 8.02 32.20 -0.44
C VAL A 265 6.51 32.20 -0.75
N ALA A 266 6.05 31.34 -1.66
CA ALA A 266 4.63 31.22 -1.99
C ALA A 266 3.78 30.83 -0.77
N ILE A 267 4.22 29.89 0.05
CA ILE A 267 3.50 29.51 1.28
C ILE A 267 3.44 30.67 2.26
N VAL A 268 4.54 31.40 2.47
CA VAL A 268 4.54 32.59 3.34
C VAL A 268 3.55 33.63 2.84
N MET A 269 3.56 33.90 1.53
CA MET A 269 2.63 34.85 0.90
C MET A 269 1.16 34.38 1.04
N LEU A 270 0.91 33.08 0.96
CA LEU A 270 -0.43 32.50 1.12
C LEU A 270 -1.00 32.80 2.52
N PHE A 271 -0.18 32.82 3.57
CA PHE A 271 -0.60 33.23 4.92
C PHE A 271 -0.74 34.75 5.07
N LEU A 272 0.09 35.53 4.39
CA LEU A 272 0.04 36.99 4.51
C LEU A 272 -1.25 37.59 3.95
N VAL A 273 -1.83 37.00 2.89
CA VAL A 273 -3.09 37.47 2.30
C VAL A 273 -4.25 37.48 3.30
N PRO A 274 -4.62 36.35 3.95
CA PRO A 274 -5.70 36.35 4.92
C PRO A 274 -5.40 37.26 6.14
N LEU A 275 -4.16 37.33 6.59
CA LEU A 275 -3.76 38.22 7.67
C LEU A 275 -3.95 39.69 7.29
N ALA A 276 -3.62 40.07 6.05
CA ALA A 276 -3.88 41.42 5.57
C ALA A 276 -5.37 41.78 5.61
N PHE A 277 -6.25 40.86 5.23
CA PHE A 277 -7.71 41.04 5.36
C PHE A 277 -8.17 41.19 6.80
N ILE A 278 -7.64 40.38 7.72
CA ILE A 278 -7.99 40.44 9.16
C ILE A 278 -7.59 41.78 9.77
N PHE A 279 -6.41 42.29 9.44
CA PHE A 279 -5.88 43.53 9.99
C PHE A 279 -6.28 44.80 9.21
N TYR A 280 -6.86 44.66 8.01
CA TYR A 280 -7.28 45.79 7.16
C TYR A 280 -8.08 46.88 7.88
N PRO A 281 -9.14 46.57 8.68
CA PRO A 281 -9.90 47.60 9.36
C PRO A 281 -9.06 48.39 10.39
N SER A 282 -8.10 47.72 11.03
CA SER A 282 -7.25 48.34 12.03
C SER A 282 -6.24 49.30 11.40
N ILE A 283 -5.71 48.92 10.24
CA ILE A 283 -4.79 49.75 9.42
C ILE A 283 -5.52 50.94 8.81
N SER A 284 -6.67 50.70 8.18
CA SER A 284 -7.50 51.75 7.57
C SER A 284 -7.93 52.81 8.59
N ASN A 285 -8.34 52.38 9.79
CA ASN A 285 -8.72 53.31 10.87
C ASN A 285 -7.55 54.15 11.40
N ARG A 286 -6.33 53.63 11.39
CA ARG A 286 -5.12 54.39 11.79
C ARG A 286 -4.73 55.39 10.70
N LEU A 287 -4.85 55.07 9.45
CA LEU A 287 -4.55 55.97 8.33
C LEU A 287 -5.57 57.13 8.22
N LYS A 288 -6.84 56.88 8.56
CA LYS A 288 -7.89 57.93 8.55
C LYS A 288 -7.79 58.89 9.73
N LYS A 289 -7.00 58.55 10.78
CA LYS A 289 -6.76 59.41 11.96
C LYS A 289 -5.50 60.29 11.86
N ARG A 290 -4.68 60.11 10.83
CA ARG A 290 -3.58 60.99 10.48
C ARG A 290 -4.02 61.95 9.34
#